data_48be9279c352a54e233a48929c3f884b
#
_entry.id   48be9279c352a54e233a48929c3f884b
#
_cell.length_a   1.000
_cell.length_b   1.000
_cell.length_c   1.000
_cell.angle_alpha   90.00
_cell.angle_beta   90.00
_cell.angle_gamma   90.00
#
_symmetry.space_group_name_H-M   'P 1'
#
loop_
_entity.id
_entity.type
_entity.pdbx_description
1 polymer ?
#
loop_
_entity_poly.entity_id
_entity_poly.type
_entity_poly.pdbx_seq_one_letter_code
_entity_poly.pdbx_strand_id
1 'polypeptide(L)'
;FIVEGGSAGGSAKQARDRVFQAILPLRGKILNSWEVDESNLLSSQEISNISQAIGVYPGAEDLSNLRYHKICILADADSDGLHIATLICALFLKHFKKLVEEGHIYVSMPPLYRIDVGKEVYYALDEAEKESTVKKLDKKKPGIKKTVTRFKGLGEMSPGQLRETTMLQDSRRLVRLTIDNASYTEELMDKLMAKKRYADRKEWLEEKGNLAEI
;
A
#
# COMPACT_ATOMS: atom_id res chain seq x y z
N PHE A 1 9.79 -3.63 -0.62
CA PHE A 1 8.46 -3.49 -0.03
C PHE A 1 8.57 -2.89 1.36
N ILE A 2 7.90 -1.78 1.61
CA ILE A 2 7.68 -1.20 2.93
C ILE A 2 6.39 -1.84 3.47
N VAL A 3 6.50 -2.61 4.53
CA VAL A 3 5.41 -3.50 4.98
C VAL A 3 4.95 -3.09 6.37
N GLU A 4 3.65 -3.01 6.56
CA GLU A 4 3.03 -2.75 7.86
C GLU A 4 3.28 -3.87 8.85
N GLY A 5 3.91 -3.54 9.98
CA GLY A 5 4.04 -4.41 11.14
C GLY A 5 5.03 -5.58 10.99
N GLY A 6 5.35 -6.16 12.13
CA GLY A 6 6.33 -7.25 12.21
C GLY A 6 5.78 -8.60 11.71
N SER A 7 4.49 -8.88 11.92
CA SER A 7 3.86 -10.15 11.51
C SER A 7 3.81 -10.28 10.00
N ALA A 8 3.20 -9.29 9.31
CA ALA A 8 3.15 -9.24 7.86
C ALA A 8 4.55 -9.15 7.25
N GLY A 9 5.47 -8.38 7.88
CA GLY A 9 6.87 -8.32 7.51
C GLY A 9 7.57 -9.68 7.56
N GLY A 10 7.24 -10.53 8.52
CA GLY A 10 7.74 -11.90 8.63
C GLY A 10 7.28 -12.79 7.47
N SER A 11 5.98 -12.78 7.17
CA SER A 11 5.40 -13.48 6.02
C SER A 11 5.97 -12.97 4.69
N ALA A 12 6.09 -11.65 4.52
CA ALA A 12 6.67 -11.05 3.32
C ALA A 12 8.16 -11.41 3.13
N LYS A 13 8.96 -11.48 4.20
CA LYS A 13 10.35 -11.94 4.14
C LYS A 13 10.48 -13.38 3.66
N GLN A 14 9.53 -14.24 4.01
CA GLN A 14 9.50 -15.63 3.52
C GLN A 14 8.99 -15.70 2.06
N ALA A 15 8.04 -14.85 1.70
CA ALA A 15 7.42 -14.80 0.38
C ALA A 15 8.31 -14.21 -0.72
N ARG A 16 9.23 -13.29 -0.37
CA ARG A 16 10.01 -12.51 -1.34
C ARG A 16 10.91 -13.34 -2.23
N ASP A 17 11.21 -12.86 -3.40
CA ASP A 17 12.37 -13.29 -4.16
C ASP A 17 13.64 -12.67 -3.54
N ARG A 18 14.54 -13.53 -3.03
CA ARG A 18 15.74 -13.08 -2.31
C ARG A 18 16.78 -12.43 -3.22
N VAL A 19 16.68 -12.64 -4.53
CA VAL A 19 17.66 -12.14 -5.49
C VAL A 19 17.50 -10.64 -5.69
N PHE A 20 16.23 -10.15 -5.78
CA PHE A 20 15.97 -8.74 -6.14
C PHE A 20 14.90 -8.04 -5.29
N GLN A 21 14.30 -8.73 -4.31
CA GLN A 21 13.30 -8.11 -3.42
C GLN A 21 13.83 -7.98 -2.00
N ALA A 22 13.63 -6.81 -1.39
CA ALA A 22 13.87 -6.55 0.02
C ALA A 22 12.57 -6.19 0.74
N ILE A 23 12.54 -6.43 2.05
CA ILE A 23 11.41 -6.15 2.92
C ILE A 23 11.89 -5.23 4.05
N LEU A 24 11.22 -4.09 4.19
CA LEU A 24 11.38 -3.17 5.30
C LEU A 24 10.09 -3.18 6.13
N PRO A 25 10.02 -3.90 7.25
CA PRO A 25 8.86 -3.87 8.13
C PRO A 25 8.86 -2.58 8.95
N LEU A 26 7.74 -1.90 9.01
CA LEU A 26 7.54 -0.73 9.87
C LEU A 26 7.16 -1.16 11.30
N ARG A 27 7.56 -0.38 12.28
CA ARG A 27 7.23 -0.59 13.69
C ARG A 27 6.08 0.33 14.13
N GLY A 28 4.94 0.19 13.46
CA GLY A 28 3.76 1.02 13.70
C GLY A 28 3.64 2.19 12.71
N LYS A 29 2.81 3.17 13.05
CA LYS A 29 2.56 4.35 12.22
C LYS A 29 3.80 5.25 12.20
N ILE A 30 4.20 5.69 11.02
CA ILE A 30 5.27 6.67 10.89
C ILE A 30 4.79 8.07 11.31
N LEU A 31 5.74 8.95 11.58
CA LEU A 31 5.47 10.37 11.82
C LEU A 31 4.64 10.96 10.66
N ASN A 32 3.62 11.75 10.99
CA ASN A 32 2.99 12.61 9.99
C ASN A 32 3.97 13.70 9.58
N SER A 33 4.60 13.48 8.44
CA SER A 33 5.68 14.34 7.92
C SER A 33 5.16 15.59 7.19
N TRP A 34 3.83 15.75 7.02
CA TRP A 34 3.27 16.81 6.19
C TRP A 34 3.57 18.22 6.71
N GLU A 35 3.61 18.40 8.04
CA GLU A 35 3.93 19.67 8.69
C GLU A 35 5.36 19.72 9.29
N VAL A 36 6.23 18.78 8.92
CA VAL A 36 7.59 18.67 9.43
C VAL A 36 8.58 19.15 8.39
N ASP A 37 9.55 19.95 8.82
CA ASP A 37 10.65 20.41 7.98
C ASP A 37 11.63 19.27 7.68
N GLU A 38 12.26 19.30 6.51
CA GLU A 38 13.21 18.28 6.06
C GLU A 38 14.35 18.03 7.07
N SER A 39 14.85 19.09 7.70
CA SER A 39 15.91 19.01 8.71
C SER A 39 15.54 18.14 9.92
N ASN A 40 14.26 18.04 10.25
CA ASN A 40 13.75 17.31 11.40
C ASN A 40 13.23 15.91 11.05
N LEU A 41 13.05 15.60 9.76
CA LEU A 41 12.49 14.31 9.33
C LEU A 41 13.33 13.11 9.75
N LEU A 42 14.64 13.21 9.60
CA LEU A 42 15.57 12.12 9.90
C LEU A 42 15.76 11.86 11.40
N SER A 43 15.17 12.71 12.27
CA SER A 43 15.05 12.39 13.70
C SER A 43 14.07 11.23 13.95
N SER A 44 13.13 10.99 13.03
CA SER A 44 12.28 9.80 13.02
C SER A 44 13.07 8.59 12.56
N GLN A 45 13.20 7.60 13.43
CA GLN A 45 13.92 6.35 13.12
C GLN A 45 13.34 5.63 11.90
N GLU A 46 12.01 5.61 11.75
CA GLU A 46 11.35 4.94 10.63
C GLU A 46 11.65 5.64 9.30
N ILE A 47 11.62 6.99 9.27
CA ILE A 47 11.95 7.76 8.06
C ILE A 47 13.43 7.61 7.73
N SER A 48 14.31 7.65 8.73
CA SER A 48 15.74 7.39 8.56
C SER A 48 16.00 6.00 7.97
N ASN A 49 15.32 4.97 8.49
CA ASN A 49 15.43 3.60 7.99
C ASN A 49 14.95 3.49 6.53
N ILE A 50 13.84 4.16 6.18
CA ILE A 50 13.34 4.21 4.80
C ILE A 50 14.41 4.85 3.90
N SER A 51 14.92 6.03 4.25
CA SER A 51 15.94 6.75 3.46
C SER A 51 17.20 5.90 3.24
N GLN A 52 17.70 5.28 4.30
CA GLN A 52 18.87 4.38 4.22
C GLN A 52 18.59 3.15 3.35
N ALA A 53 17.42 2.54 3.49
CA ALA A 53 17.06 1.35 2.71
C ALA A 53 16.98 1.63 1.23
N ILE A 54 16.33 2.74 0.84
CA ILE A 54 16.17 3.11 -0.57
C ILE A 54 17.41 3.78 -1.18
N GLY A 55 18.31 4.32 -0.35
CA GLY A 55 19.53 5.01 -0.78
C GLY A 55 19.32 6.46 -1.23
N VAL A 56 18.17 7.05 -0.90
CA VAL A 56 17.80 8.44 -1.25
C VAL A 56 17.30 9.14 0.00
N TYR A 57 17.71 10.40 0.18
CA TYR A 57 17.34 11.23 1.31
C TYR A 57 16.24 12.25 0.93
N PRO A 58 15.50 12.79 1.92
CA PRO A 58 14.51 13.83 1.69
C PRO A 58 15.11 15.01 0.92
N GLY A 59 14.33 15.59 -0.01
CA GLY A 59 14.77 16.72 -0.83
C GLY A 59 15.77 16.39 -1.95
N ALA A 60 16.20 15.13 -2.10
CA ALA A 60 17.18 14.77 -3.12
C ALA A 60 16.62 14.87 -4.54
N GLU A 61 17.34 15.59 -5.41
CA GLU A 61 17.07 15.69 -6.85
C GLU A 61 17.85 14.62 -7.66
N ASP A 62 18.98 14.17 -7.12
CA ASP A 62 19.79 13.10 -7.72
C ASP A 62 19.41 11.74 -7.17
N LEU A 63 19.04 10.81 -8.06
CA LEU A 63 18.65 9.45 -7.75
C LEU A 63 19.75 8.41 -8.08
N SER A 64 20.98 8.84 -8.34
CA SER A 64 22.10 7.94 -8.69
C SER A 64 22.38 6.85 -7.67
N ASN A 65 22.06 7.11 -6.40
CA ASN A 65 22.21 6.16 -5.28
C ASN A 65 20.97 5.31 -5.01
N LEU A 66 19.91 5.44 -5.83
CA LEU A 66 18.68 4.66 -5.67
C LEU A 66 18.96 3.16 -5.79
N ARG A 67 18.60 2.41 -4.74
CA ARG A 67 18.88 0.97 -4.66
C ARG A 67 17.81 0.10 -5.27
N TYR A 68 16.56 0.59 -5.32
CA TYR A 68 15.40 -0.20 -5.77
C TYR A 68 14.58 0.60 -6.76
N HIS A 69 14.41 0.05 -7.96
CA HIS A 69 13.64 0.68 -9.04
C HIS A 69 12.14 0.82 -8.70
N LYS A 70 11.60 -0.09 -7.88
CA LYS A 70 10.21 -0.01 -7.39
C LYS A 70 10.19 -0.08 -5.88
N ILE A 71 9.58 0.91 -5.26
CA ILE A 71 9.32 1.00 -3.82
C ILE A 71 7.82 0.78 -3.64
N CYS A 72 7.45 -0.34 -3.04
CA CYS A 72 6.06 -0.79 -2.94
C CYS A 72 5.58 -0.69 -1.49
N ILE A 73 4.53 0.08 -1.25
CA ILE A 73 3.86 0.18 0.04
C ILE A 73 2.90 -1.00 0.16
N LEU A 74 3.01 -1.79 1.21
CA LEU A 74 2.18 -2.95 1.47
C LEU A 74 1.60 -2.86 2.89
N ALA A 75 0.34 -2.53 2.98
CA ALA A 75 -0.41 -2.35 4.21
C ALA A 75 -1.68 -3.21 4.21
N ASP A 76 -2.24 -3.45 5.39
CA ASP A 76 -3.50 -4.15 5.57
C ASP A 76 -4.66 -3.36 4.96
N ALA A 77 -5.72 -4.05 4.58
CA ALA A 77 -6.91 -3.43 3.98
C ALA A 77 -7.93 -2.95 5.04
N ASP A 78 -7.46 -2.60 6.22
CA ASP A 78 -8.26 -2.01 7.29
C ASP A 78 -7.97 -0.51 7.46
N SER A 79 -8.67 0.15 8.38
CA SER A 79 -8.53 1.58 8.63
C SER A 79 -7.12 1.98 9.09
N ASP A 80 -6.44 1.12 9.83
CA ASP A 80 -5.08 1.39 10.30
C ASP A 80 -4.06 1.26 9.17
N GLY A 81 -4.17 0.22 8.35
CA GLY A 81 -3.33 0.03 7.17
C GLY A 81 -3.51 1.13 6.13
N LEU A 82 -4.75 1.56 5.86
CA LEU A 82 -5.04 2.70 4.98
C LEU A 82 -4.41 3.99 5.53
N HIS A 83 -4.45 4.20 6.84
CA HIS A 83 -3.79 5.35 7.47
C HIS A 83 -2.27 5.28 7.32
N ILE A 84 -1.66 4.11 7.55
CA ILE A 84 -0.21 3.91 7.35
C ILE A 84 0.18 4.16 5.89
N ALA A 85 -0.56 3.60 4.94
CA ALA A 85 -0.32 3.83 3.52
C ALA A 85 -0.40 5.32 3.16
N THR A 86 -1.40 6.04 3.70
CA THR A 86 -1.56 7.49 3.49
C THR A 86 -0.39 8.30 4.06
N LEU A 87 0.08 7.96 5.27
CA LEU A 87 1.26 8.61 5.88
C LEU A 87 2.52 8.42 5.03
N ILE A 88 2.71 7.21 4.50
CA ILE A 88 3.86 6.90 3.63
C ILE A 88 3.73 7.62 2.28
N CYS A 89 2.54 7.64 1.67
CA CYS A 89 2.30 8.40 0.45
C CYS A 89 2.57 9.89 0.67
N ALA A 90 2.10 10.48 1.79
CA ALA A 90 2.36 11.87 2.14
C ALA A 90 3.86 12.17 2.28
N LEU A 91 4.61 11.25 2.92
CA LEU A 91 6.07 11.35 3.02
C LEU A 91 6.72 11.43 1.64
N PHE A 92 6.36 10.53 0.73
CA PHE A 92 6.95 10.51 -0.61
C PHE A 92 6.52 11.70 -1.45
N LEU A 93 5.25 12.08 -1.43
CA LEU A 93 4.72 13.22 -2.18
C LEU A 93 5.38 14.54 -1.79
N LYS A 94 5.69 14.73 -0.50
CA LYS A 94 6.25 15.99 -0.02
C LYS A 94 7.77 16.00 -0.06
N HIS A 95 8.41 14.94 0.44
CA HIS A 95 9.85 14.95 0.76
C HIS A 95 10.72 14.10 -0.16
N PHE A 96 10.10 13.28 -1.02
CA PHE A 96 10.78 12.47 -2.03
C PHE A 96 10.11 12.65 -3.40
N LYS A 97 9.74 13.89 -3.71
CA LYS A 97 8.95 14.24 -4.90
C LYS A 97 9.55 13.67 -6.18
N LYS A 98 10.88 13.74 -6.31
CA LYS A 98 11.62 13.20 -7.47
C LYS A 98 11.37 11.71 -7.69
N LEU A 99 11.27 10.90 -6.63
CA LEU A 99 10.94 9.47 -6.72
C LEU A 99 9.51 9.23 -7.23
N VAL A 100 8.58 10.11 -6.88
CA VAL A 100 7.20 10.03 -7.37
C VAL A 100 7.12 10.42 -8.84
N GLU A 101 7.73 11.54 -9.21
CA GLU A 101 7.77 12.06 -10.59
C GLU A 101 8.41 11.06 -11.57
N GLU A 102 9.48 10.39 -11.17
CA GLU A 102 10.14 9.35 -11.97
C GLU A 102 9.45 7.97 -11.90
N GLY A 103 8.39 7.85 -11.10
CA GLY A 103 7.54 6.66 -11.10
C GLY A 103 8.09 5.47 -10.33
N HIS A 104 8.82 5.71 -9.26
CA HIS A 104 9.40 4.67 -8.41
C HIS A 104 8.47 4.21 -7.26
N ILE A 105 7.41 4.96 -6.92
CA ILE A 105 6.56 4.69 -5.77
C ILE A 105 5.26 4.01 -6.18
N TYR A 106 4.92 2.92 -5.49
CA TYR A 106 3.75 2.11 -5.76
C TYR A 106 3.02 1.72 -4.47
N VAL A 107 1.71 1.57 -4.56
CA VAL A 107 0.88 0.92 -3.54
C VAL A 107 0.56 -0.49 -4.03
N SER A 108 0.86 -1.49 -3.22
CA SER A 108 0.52 -2.88 -3.51
C SER A 108 -0.94 -3.14 -3.18
N MET A 109 -1.61 -3.92 -4.04
CA MET A 109 -3.00 -4.28 -3.91
C MET A 109 -3.12 -5.79 -3.66
N PRO A 110 -2.98 -6.25 -2.40
CA PRO A 110 -3.22 -7.65 -2.05
C PRO A 110 -4.71 -7.98 -2.22
N PRO A 111 -5.07 -9.23 -2.57
CA PRO A 111 -6.47 -9.61 -2.69
C PRO A 111 -7.14 -9.65 -1.31
N LEU A 112 -8.40 -9.25 -1.26
CA LEU A 112 -9.25 -9.39 -0.08
C LEU A 112 -9.95 -10.74 0.01
N TYR A 113 -10.13 -11.42 -1.13
CA TYR A 113 -10.87 -12.66 -1.19
C TYR A 113 -10.09 -13.78 -1.84
N ARG A 114 -10.21 -14.96 -1.24
CA ARG A 114 -9.84 -16.25 -1.83
C ARG A 114 -11.12 -17.04 -2.13
N ILE A 115 -11.18 -17.66 -3.32
CA ILE A 115 -12.31 -18.44 -3.79
C ILE A 115 -11.80 -19.83 -4.17
N ASP A 116 -12.15 -20.83 -3.39
CA ASP A 116 -11.78 -22.23 -3.64
C ASP A 116 -12.90 -22.93 -4.42
N VAL A 117 -12.55 -23.57 -5.53
CA VAL A 117 -13.47 -24.31 -6.40
C VAL A 117 -12.86 -25.68 -6.74
N GLY A 118 -13.22 -26.70 -5.98
CA GLY A 118 -12.58 -28.00 -6.07
C GLY A 118 -11.09 -27.92 -5.71
N LYS A 119 -10.21 -28.13 -6.69
CA LYS A 119 -8.74 -28.03 -6.52
C LYS A 119 -8.17 -26.69 -6.98
N GLU A 120 -9.00 -25.82 -7.56
CA GLU A 120 -8.54 -24.53 -8.07
C GLU A 120 -8.80 -23.42 -7.08
N VAL A 121 -7.90 -22.45 -7.08
CA VAL A 121 -7.94 -21.27 -6.21
C VAL A 121 -7.95 -20.02 -7.09
N TYR A 122 -8.84 -19.10 -6.76
CA TYR A 122 -8.94 -17.79 -7.39
C TYR A 122 -8.85 -16.72 -6.33
N TYR A 123 -8.42 -15.54 -6.73
CA TYR A 123 -8.29 -14.38 -5.83
C TYR A 123 -9.03 -13.19 -6.43
N ALA A 124 -9.60 -12.36 -5.55
CA ALA A 124 -10.27 -11.14 -5.96
C ALA A 124 -9.85 -9.99 -5.04
N LEU A 125 -9.65 -8.79 -5.60
CA LEU A 125 -9.22 -7.60 -4.87
C LEU A 125 -10.32 -7.07 -3.95
N ASP A 126 -11.55 -7.06 -4.44
CA ASP A 126 -12.69 -6.42 -3.81
C ASP A 126 -13.97 -7.25 -3.98
N GLU A 127 -15.07 -6.73 -3.45
CA GLU A 127 -16.39 -7.36 -3.53
C GLU A 127 -16.87 -7.51 -4.97
N ALA A 128 -16.68 -6.49 -5.80
CA ALA A 128 -17.13 -6.49 -7.19
C ALA A 128 -16.41 -7.54 -8.03
N GLU A 129 -15.07 -7.64 -7.87
CA GLU A 129 -14.26 -8.67 -8.53
C GLU A 129 -14.62 -10.08 -8.04
N LYS A 130 -14.88 -10.23 -6.72
CA LYS A 130 -15.36 -11.50 -6.14
C LYS A 130 -16.66 -11.94 -6.77
N GLU A 131 -17.68 -11.08 -6.79
CA GLU A 131 -18.98 -11.41 -7.40
C GLU A 131 -18.85 -11.75 -8.88
N SER A 132 -18.10 -10.96 -9.64
CA SER A 132 -17.86 -11.21 -11.06
C SER A 132 -17.19 -12.58 -11.27
N THR A 133 -16.20 -12.90 -10.43
CA THR A 133 -15.47 -14.17 -10.49
C THR A 133 -16.39 -15.35 -10.15
N VAL A 134 -17.17 -15.24 -9.07
CA VAL A 134 -18.15 -16.28 -8.70
C VAL A 134 -19.16 -16.52 -9.81
N LYS A 135 -19.76 -15.45 -10.37
CA LYS A 135 -20.70 -15.55 -11.50
C LYS A 135 -20.09 -16.25 -12.73
N LYS A 136 -18.83 -15.97 -13.05
CA LYS A 136 -18.10 -16.64 -14.15
C LYS A 136 -17.87 -18.13 -13.85
N LEU A 137 -17.53 -18.44 -12.60
CA LEU A 137 -17.27 -19.81 -12.15
C LEU A 137 -18.57 -20.63 -12.08
N ASP A 138 -19.72 -20.03 -11.74
CA ASP A 138 -21.03 -20.69 -11.78
C ASP A 138 -21.39 -21.16 -13.18
N LYS A 139 -21.11 -20.35 -14.18
CA LYS A 139 -21.33 -20.69 -15.59
C LYS A 139 -20.37 -21.77 -16.10
N LYS A 140 -19.08 -21.70 -15.71
CA LYS A 140 -18.05 -22.63 -16.19
C LYS A 140 -18.05 -23.98 -15.45
N LYS A 141 -18.44 -24.00 -14.20
CA LYS A 141 -18.38 -25.15 -13.28
C LYS A 141 -19.68 -25.25 -12.47
N PRO A 142 -20.83 -25.52 -13.14
CA PRO A 142 -22.09 -25.63 -12.43
C PRO A 142 -22.06 -26.79 -11.44
N GLY A 143 -22.67 -26.61 -10.27
CA GLY A 143 -22.79 -27.68 -9.26
C GLY A 143 -21.54 -27.90 -8.39
N ILE A 144 -20.39 -27.32 -8.70
CA ILE A 144 -19.20 -27.41 -7.83
C ILE A 144 -19.32 -26.38 -6.70
N LYS A 145 -19.21 -26.87 -5.45
CA LYS A 145 -19.19 -26.00 -4.26
C LYS A 145 -18.05 -25.00 -4.34
N LYS A 146 -18.35 -23.74 -4.07
CA LYS A 146 -17.40 -22.64 -3.95
C LYS A 146 -17.30 -22.23 -2.51
N THR A 147 -16.09 -22.09 -1.99
CA THR A 147 -15.83 -21.57 -0.64
C THR A 147 -15.12 -20.24 -0.78
N VAL A 148 -15.70 -19.19 -0.23
CA VAL A 148 -15.13 -17.85 -0.23
C VAL A 148 -14.59 -17.54 1.15
N THR A 149 -13.33 -17.15 1.23
CA THR A 149 -12.67 -16.69 2.45
C THR A 149 -12.23 -15.24 2.27
N ARG A 150 -12.57 -14.37 3.22
CA ARG A 150 -12.09 -12.99 3.26
C ARG A 150 -10.84 -12.92 4.14
N PHE A 151 -9.78 -12.32 3.63
CA PHE A 151 -8.61 -11.94 4.42
C PHE A 151 -8.89 -10.61 5.13
N LYS A 152 -8.66 -10.56 6.44
CA LYS A 152 -8.79 -9.33 7.24
C LYS A 152 -7.50 -8.50 7.19
N GLY A 153 -6.36 -9.17 6.96
CA GLY A 153 -5.07 -8.53 6.85
C GLY A 153 -4.01 -9.48 6.28
N LEU A 154 -2.84 -8.93 5.98
CA LEU A 154 -1.68 -9.65 5.41
C LEU A 154 -1.18 -10.78 6.31
N GLY A 155 -1.39 -10.65 7.64
CA GLY A 155 -1.02 -11.67 8.60
C GLY A 155 -1.83 -12.97 8.50
N GLU A 156 -3.00 -12.95 7.84
CA GLU A 156 -3.82 -14.13 7.59
C GLU A 156 -3.41 -14.88 6.31
N MET A 157 -2.57 -14.26 5.47
CA MET A 157 -2.05 -14.89 4.28
C MET A 157 -0.79 -15.71 4.59
N SER A 158 -0.76 -16.97 4.13
CA SER A 158 0.47 -17.73 4.17
C SER A 158 1.54 -17.08 3.27
N PRO A 159 2.84 -17.31 3.53
CA PRO A 159 3.90 -16.80 2.65
C PRO A 159 3.74 -17.21 1.18
N GLY A 160 3.22 -18.41 0.91
CA GLY A 160 2.92 -18.86 -0.45
C GLY A 160 1.82 -18.02 -1.13
N GLN A 161 0.72 -17.78 -0.42
CA GLN A 161 -0.37 -16.94 -0.91
C GLN A 161 0.08 -15.51 -1.16
N LEU A 162 0.83 -14.93 -0.21
CA LEU A 162 1.37 -13.57 -0.36
C LEU A 162 2.36 -13.48 -1.54
N ARG A 163 3.18 -14.53 -1.74
CA ARG A 163 4.07 -14.61 -2.90
C ARG A 163 3.28 -14.60 -4.20
N GLU A 164 2.36 -15.54 -4.38
CA GLU A 164 1.66 -15.77 -5.65
C GLU A 164 0.68 -14.66 -6.04
N THR A 165 0.17 -13.88 -5.08
CA THR A 165 -0.82 -12.83 -5.33
C THR A 165 -0.25 -11.41 -5.37
N THR A 166 0.80 -11.15 -4.55
CA THR A 166 1.19 -9.78 -4.22
C THR A 166 2.65 -9.46 -4.53
N MET A 167 3.53 -10.48 -4.55
CA MET A 167 4.97 -10.22 -4.65
C MET A 167 5.61 -10.70 -5.95
N LEU A 168 5.11 -11.75 -6.59
CA LEU A 168 5.59 -12.18 -7.89
C LEU A 168 5.31 -11.12 -8.96
N GLN A 169 6.27 -10.89 -9.87
CA GLN A 169 6.19 -9.87 -10.91
C GLN A 169 4.97 -10.04 -11.81
N ASP A 170 4.63 -11.27 -12.16
CA ASP A 170 3.58 -11.59 -13.13
C ASP A 170 2.16 -11.52 -12.56
N SER A 171 2.02 -11.61 -11.24
CA SER A 171 0.70 -11.69 -10.57
C SER A 171 0.39 -10.49 -9.66
N ARG A 172 1.44 -9.77 -9.20
CA ARG A 172 1.24 -8.64 -8.31
C ARG A 172 0.50 -7.50 -9.00
N ARG A 173 -0.38 -6.85 -8.25
CA ARG A 173 -1.08 -5.64 -8.68
C ARG A 173 -0.51 -4.44 -7.94
N LEU A 174 -0.04 -3.46 -8.70
CA LEU A 174 0.59 -2.25 -8.18
C LEU A 174 -0.12 -1.02 -8.77
N VAL A 175 -0.48 -0.08 -7.90
CA VAL A 175 -0.94 1.25 -8.29
C VAL A 175 0.22 2.22 -8.14
N ARG A 176 0.62 2.88 -9.23
CA ARG A 176 1.69 3.88 -9.19
C ARG A 176 1.17 5.16 -8.54
N LEU A 177 1.92 5.70 -7.60
CA LEU A 177 1.67 7.02 -7.05
C LEU A 177 2.10 8.07 -8.07
N THR A 178 1.19 8.95 -8.48
CA THR A 178 1.42 10.00 -9.46
C THR A 178 1.00 11.37 -8.93
N ILE A 179 1.57 12.42 -9.54
CA ILE A 179 1.16 13.81 -9.34
C ILE A 179 0.67 14.33 -10.67
N ASP A 180 -0.64 14.18 -10.94
CA ASP A 180 -1.22 14.62 -12.21
C ASP A 180 -1.47 16.14 -12.22
N ASN A 181 -1.82 16.71 -11.05
CA ASN A 181 -1.97 18.14 -10.84
C ASN A 181 -1.35 18.50 -9.48
N ALA A 182 -0.23 19.21 -9.50
CA ALA A 182 0.53 19.53 -8.31
C ALA A 182 -0.28 20.38 -7.30
N SER A 183 -0.98 21.40 -7.75
CA SER A 183 -1.79 22.28 -6.87
C SER A 183 -2.93 21.53 -6.20
N TYR A 184 -3.66 20.70 -6.98
CA TYR A 184 -4.75 19.89 -6.42
C TYR A 184 -4.23 18.83 -5.45
N THR A 185 -3.11 18.17 -5.79
CA THR A 185 -2.48 17.18 -4.91
C THR A 185 -2.06 17.81 -3.58
N GLU A 186 -1.43 18.99 -3.62
CA GLU A 186 -1.01 19.70 -2.43
C GLU A 186 -2.21 20.11 -1.57
N GLU A 187 -3.26 20.69 -2.16
CA GLU A 187 -4.48 21.09 -1.45
C GLU A 187 -5.18 19.89 -0.80
N LEU A 188 -5.33 18.79 -1.53
CA LEU A 188 -5.94 17.57 -1.01
C LEU A 188 -5.14 16.98 0.13
N MET A 189 -3.82 16.89 -0.03
CA MET A 189 -2.93 16.36 1.00
C MET A 189 -2.85 17.27 2.22
N ASP A 190 -2.86 18.59 2.04
CA ASP A 190 -2.95 19.56 3.15
C ASP A 190 -4.26 19.37 3.92
N LYS A 191 -5.38 19.26 3.21
CA LYS A 191 -6.70 18.95 3.81
C LYS A 191 -6.67 17.66 4.64
N LEU A 192 -6.07 16.60 4.10
CA LEU A 192 -6.00 15.29 4.77
C LEU A 192 -5.04 15.27 5.96
N MET A 193 -3.87 15.91 5.83
CA MET A 193 -2.74 15.70 6.72
C MET A 193 -2.44 16.83 7.69
N ALA A 194 -2.80 18.10 7.35
CA ALA A 194 -2.49 19.24 8.22
C ALA A 194 -3.43 19.27 9.43
N LYS A 195 -2.84 19.46 10.64
CA LYS A 195 -3.60 19.52 11.90
C LYS A 195 -4.64 20.63 11.90
N LYS A 196 -4.26 21.82 11.40
CA LYS A 196 -5.13 23.02 11.34
C LYS A 196 -6.38 22.83 10.46
N ARG A 197 -6.37 21.84 9.54
CA ARG A 197 -7.48 21.57 8.59
C ARG A 197 -8.53 20.60 9.14
N TYR A 198 -8.64 20.42 10.46
CA TYR A 198 -9.61 19.49 11.05
C TYR A 198 -11.07 19.85 10.76
N ALA A 199 -11.38 21.14 10.71
CA ALA A 199 -12.74 21.63 10.40
C ALA A 199 -13.14 21.25 8.96
N ASP A 200 -12.24 21.45 8.00
CA ASP A 200 -12.46 21.12 6.59
C ASP A 200 -12.65 19.60 6.39
N ARG A 201 -11.95 18.77 7.15
CA ARG A 201 -12.16 17.31 7.13
C ARG A 201 -13.51 16.92 7.70
N LYS A 202 -13.95 17.58 8.78
CA LYS A 202 -15.26 17.35 9.40
C LYS A 202 -16.37 17.66 8.39
N GLU A 203 -16.33 18.85 7.78
CA GLU A 203 -17.29 19.27 6.76
C GLU A 203 -17.32 18.29 5.57
N TRP A 204 -16.13 17.88 5.08
CA TRP A 204 -16.02 16.90 3.99
C TRP A 204 -16.64 15.55 4.35
N LEU A 205 -16.46 15.08 5.58
CA LEU A 205 -17.06 13.83 6.06
C LEU A 205 -18.59 13.97 6.23
N GLU A 206 -19.09 15.13 6.68
CA GLU A 206 -20.53 15.40 6.80
C GLU A 206 -21.19 15.44 5.42
N GLU A 207 -20.52 16.00 4.40
CA GLU A 207 -21.04 16.08 3.04
C GLU A 207 -20.95 14.76 2.26
N LYS A 208 -19.87 14.00 2.42
CA LYS A 208 -19.50 12.89 1.52
C LYS A 208 -19.25 11.56 2.22
N GLY A 209 -19.36 11.50 3.55
CA GLY A 209 -19.06 10.29 4.29
C GLY A 209 -19.95 9.09 3.93
N ASN A 210 -21.18 9.34 3.49
CA ASN A 210 -22.12 8.32 3.01
C ASN A 210 -21.74 7.71 1.64
N LEU A 211 -20.76 8.29 0.95
CA LEU A 211 -20.22 7.75 -0.30
C LEU A 211 -19.02 6.79 -0.06
N ALA A 212 -18.55 6.69 1.20
CA ALA A 212 -17.48 5.76 1.53
C ALA A 212 -18.00 4.32 1.47
N GLU A 213 -17.31 3.48 0.73
CA GLU A 213 -17.49 2.03 0.77
C GLU A 213 -16.75 1.50 2.01
N ILE A 214 -17.49 0.86 2.94
CA ILE A 214 -16.97 0.30 4.19
C ILE A 214 -16.83 -1.21 4.08
#